data_6b7e0dce44ba3ee5908e74fff571cf68
#
_entry.id   6b7e0dce44ba3ee5908e74fff571cf68
#
_cell.length_a   1.000
_cell.length_b   1.000
_cell.length_c   1.000
_cell.angle_alpha   90.00
_cell.angle_beta   90.00
_cell.angle_gamma   90.00
#
_symmetry.space_group_name_H-M   'P 1'
#
loop_
_entity.id
_entity.type
_entity.pdbx_description
1 polymer ?
#
loop_
_entity_poly.entity_id
_entity_poly.type
_entity_poly.pdbx_seq_one_letter_code
_entity_poly.pdbx_strand_id
1 'polypeptide(L)'
;MKFSVFAITHPNEKNEGNKEKPCKNQLSRTKHFNVFLVKIKSLKQNNTMKKRLAAVHKFHSTFGLGIEEAPKADLGEAKNLLRFNLMKEENEEYLEAANNNDLTEVADALGDMLYILCGTILEHGMQHKIEEVFDEIQRSNMSKLGADGKPVYREDGKVLKGPDYFKPNIKKILDN
;
A
#
# COMPACT_ATOMS: atom_id res chain seq x y z
N MET A 1 -25.17 17.73 -0.85
CA MET A 1 -24.10 18.47 -1.54
C MET A 1 -23.72 17.72 -2.81
N LYS A 2 -23.81 18.38 -3.96
CA LYS A 2 -23.58 17.76 -5.28
C LYS A 2 -22.09 17.88 -5.60
N PHE A 3 -21.37 16.76 -5.70
CA PHE A 3 -20.01 16.74 -6.23
C PHE A 3 -20.06 16.67 -7.76
N SER A 4 -19.47 17.69 -8.40
CA SER A 4 -19.38 17.83 -9.84
C SER A 4 -18.27 16.94 -10.38
N VAL A 5 -18.61 16.07 -11.33
CA VAL A 5 -17.67 15.18 -12.01
C VAL A 5 -17.04 15.95 -13.17
N PHE A 6 -15.73 16.14 -13.16
CA PHE A 6 -14.98 16.62 -14.32
C PHE A 6 -14.75 15.47 -15.29
N ALA A 7 -15.41 15.52 -16.44
CA ALA A 7 -15.15 14.63 -17.56
C ALA A 7 -13.92 15.14 -18.35
N ILE A 8 -12.91 14.32 -18.47
CA ILE A 8 -11.75 14.57 -19.35
C ILE A 8 -12.11 14.01 -20.74
N THR A 9 -12.34 14.92 -21.70
CA THR A 9 -12.53 14.58 -23.12
C THR A 9 -11.18 14.49 -23.81
N HIS A 10 -10.88 13.37 -24.47
CA HIS A 10 -9.74 13.22 -25.36
C HIS A 10 -10.13 13.65 -26.78
N PRO A 11 -9.33 14.43 -27.48
CA PRO A 11 -9.53 14.69 -28.91
C PRO A 11 -8.99 13.56 -29.77
N ASN A 12 -9.78 13.24 -30.79
CA ASN A 12 -9.51 12.26 -31.83
C ASN A 12 -8.59 12.89 -32.89
N GLU A 13 -7.36 12.41 -33.06
CA GLU A 13 -6.53 12.80 -34.20
C GLU A 13 -6.35 11.65 -35.18
N LYS A 14 -6.64 11.96 -36.45
CA LYS A 14 -6.51 11.09 -37.62
C LYS A 14 -5.04 10.97 -37.99
N ASN A 15 -4.61 9.76 -38.26
CA ASN A 15 -3.25 9.41 -38.65
C ASN A 15 -3.12 9.42 -40.16
N GLU A 16 -2.31 10.32 -40.70
CA GLU A 16 -1.77 10.26 -42.04
C GLU A 16 -0.32 9.75 -41.98
N GLY A 17 -0.03 8.79 -42.88
CA GLY A 17 1.22 8.06 -42.84
C GLY A 17 2.43 8.87 -43.27
N ASN A 18 3.52 8.72 -42.55
CA ASN A 18 4.84 9.13 -43.01
C ASN A 18 5.87 8.02 -42.68
N LYS A 19 6.57 7.57 -43.73
CA LYS A 19 7.64 6.58 -43.64
C LYS A 19 8.90 7.24 -43.10
N GLU A 20 9.28 6.97 -41.86
CA GLU A 20 10.54 7.44 -41.30
C GLU A 20 11.60 6.33 -41.21
N LYS A 21 12.84 6.73 -41.54
CA LYS A 21 14.08 5.94 -41.55
C LYS A 21 14.49 5.54 -40.12
N PRO A 22 15.24 4.43 -39.91
CA PRO A 22 15.59 3.99 -38.56
C PRO A 22 16.57 4.95 -37.88
N CYS A 23 16.16 5.54 -36.75
CA CYS A 23 16.95 6.46 -35.99
C CYS A 23 17.90 5.70 -35.01
N LYS A 24 19.21 6.07 -35.06
CA LYS A 24 20.31 5.46 -34.28
C LYS A 24 20.26 5.67 -32.76
N ASN A 25 19.10 5.98 -32.15
CA ASN A 25 18.97 6.34 -30.73
C ASN A 25 18.42 5.24 -29.81
N GLN A 26 18.32 3.98 -30.25
CA GLN A 26 17.82 2.89 -29.39
C GLN A 26 18.84 2.40 -28.34
N LEU A 27 20.16 2.60 -28.57
CA LEU A 27 21.17 2.08 -27.63
C LEU A 27 21.31 2.91 -26.32
N SER A 28 20.91 4.18 -26.31
CA SER A 28 21.00 5.02 -25.11
C SER A 28 19.84 4.80 -24.14
N ARG A 29 18.64 4.51 -24.65
CA ARG A 29 17.46 4.27 -23.83
C ARG A 29 17.53 2.98 -23.01
N THR A 30 18.11 1.91 -23.57
CA THR A 30 18.30 0.63 -22.85
C THR A 30 19.31 0.74 -21.69
N LYS A 31 20.37 1.53 -21.84
CA LYS A 31 21.33 1.76 -20.76
C LYS A 31 20.72 2.55 -19.59
N HIS A 32 19.95 3.59 -19.88
CA HIS A 32 19.25 4.38 -18.83
C HIS A 32 18.16 3.55 -18.12
N PHE A 33 17.43 2.71 -18.83
CA PHE A 33 16.41 1.83 -18.25
C PHE A 33 17.03 0.76 -17.36
N ASN A 34 18.16 0.17 -17.76
CA ASN A 34 18.89 -0.80 -16.93
C ASN A 34 19.50 -0.16 -15.67
N VAL A 35 20.05 1.05 -15.76
CA VAL A 35 20.57 1.80 -14.60
C VAL A 35 19.44 2.14 -13.65
N PHE A 36 18.26 2.52 -14.16
CA PHE A 36 17.06 2.79 -13.35
C PHE A 36 16.55 1.52 -12.63
N LEU A 37 16.51 0.36 -13.33
CA LEU A 37 16.13 -0.93 -12.75
C LEU A 37 17.15 -1.42 -11.70
N VAL A 38 18.45 -1.21 -11.90
CA VAL A 38 19.49 -1.54 -10.93
C VAL A 38 19.37 -0.62 -9.71
N LYS A 39 19.09 0.67 -9.91
CA LYS A 39 18.86 1.63 -8.81
C LYS A 39 17.61 1.31 -8.01
N ILE A 40 16.51 0.87 -8.67
CA ILE A 40 15.30 0.37 -7.99
C ILE A 40 15.60 -0.92 -7.22
N LYS A 41 16.39 -1.85 -7.76
CA LYS A 41 16.81 -3.07 -7.05
C LYS A 41 17.69 -2.75 -5.83
N SER A 42 18.60 -1.79 -5.95
CA SER A 42 19.44 -1.32 -4.82
C SER A 42 18.60 -0.61 -3.74
N LEU A 43 17.56 0.15 -4.11
CA LEU A 43 16.63 0.75 -3.17
C LEU A 43 15.74 -0.29 -2.46
N LYS A 44 15.45 -1.44 -3.09
CA LYS A 44 14.69 -2.54 -2.48
C LYS A 44 15.43 -3.24 -1.34
N GLN A 45 16.76 -3.17 -1.29
CA GLN A 45 17.54 -3.92 -0.30
C GLN A 45 17.66 -3.24 1.07
N ASN A 46 17.29 -1.95 1.22
CA ASN A 46 17.49 -1.21 2.48
C ASN A 46 16.23 -0.65 3.14
N ASN A 47 15.03 -0.93 2.63
CA ASN A 47 13.82 -0.29 3.14
C ASN A 47 12.64 -1.28 3.28
N THR A 48 12.87 -2.40 3.94
CA THR A 48 11.87 -3.45 4.16
C THR A 48 10.95 -3.10 5.33
N MET A 49 9.74 -3.67 5.36
CA MET A 49 8.82 -3.59 6.50
C MET A 49 9.53 -3.97 7.82
N LYS A 50 10.42 -4.96 7.79
CA LYS A 50 11.25 -5.37 8.95
C LYS A 50 12.02 -4.20 9.59
N LYS A 51 12.55 -3.27 8.78
CA LYS A 51 13.28 -2.10 9.31
C LYS A 51 12.35 -1.14 10.06
N ARG A 52 11.10 -0.94 9.57
CA ARG A 52 10.09 -0.12 10.26
C ARG A 52 9.64 -0.79 11.56
N LEU A 53 9.32 -2.06 11.49
CA LEU A 53 8.98 -2.87 12.67
C LEU A 53 10.09 -2.85 13.72
N ALA A 54 11.37 -2.98 13.31
CA ALA A 54 12.49 -2.91 14.24
C ALA A 54 12.64 -1.53 14.90
N ALA A 55 12.36 -0.44 14.18
CA ALA A 55 12.38 0.90 14.73
C ALA A 55 11.26 1.09 15.78
N VAL A 56 10.03 0.68 15.46
CA VAL A 56 8.89 0.75 16.36
C VAL A 56 9.03 -0.23 17.52
N HIS A 57 9.60 -1.42 17.29
CA HIS A 57 9.95 -2.36 18.38
C HIS A 57 10.89 -1.72 19.41
N LYS A 58 11.93 -1.00 18.94
CA LYS A 58 12.82 -0.26 19.84
C LYS A 58 12.04 0.77 20.67
N PHE A 59 11.11 1.50 20.06
CA PHE A 59 10.25 2.45 20.76
C PHE A 59 9.39 1.74 21.83
N HIS A 60 8.67 0.67 21.47
CA HIS A 60 7.87 -0.11 22.40
C HIS A 60 8.70 -0.63 23.58
N SER A 61 9.90 -1.18 23.29
CA SER A 61 10.80 -1.65 24.36
C SER A 61 11.30 -0.54 25.27
N THR A 62 11.56 0.66 24.71
CA THR A 62 12.06 1.80 25.48
C THR A 62 11.00 2.38 26.39
N PHE A 63 9.75 2.44 25.93
CA PHE A 63 8.62 3.04 26.65
C PHE A 63 7.75 2.03 27.40
N GLY A 64 8.15 0.76 27.45
CA GLY A 64 7.43 -0.29 28.18
C GLY A 64 6.07 -0.64 27.56
N LEU A 65 5.92 -0.49 26.24
CA LEU A 65 4.70 -0.83 25.52
C LEU A 65 4.67 -2.33 25.16
N GLY A 66 3.48 -2.85 24.89
CA GLY A 66 3.28 -4.27 24.60
C GLY A 66 3.96 -4.74 23.32
N ILE A 67 4.59 -5.90 23.40
CA ILE A 67 5.12 -6.68 22.28
C ILE A 67 4.76 -8.13 22.56
N GLU A 68 4.08 -8.78 21.62
CA GLU A 68 3.78 -10.21 21.68
C GLU A 68 4.70 -10.96 20.70
N GLU A 69 5.20 -12.12 21.10
CA GLU A 69 6.10 -12.92 20.27
C GLU A 69 5.35 -13.89 19.34
N ALA A 70 4.09 -14.18 19.66
CA ALA A 70 3.23 -15.07 18.88
C ALA A 70 1.91 -14.36 18.50
N PRO A 71 1.31 -14.72 17.36
CA PRO A 71 0.05 -14.14 16.92
C PRO A 71 -1.06 -14.26 17.96
N LYS A 72 -1.67 -13.14 18.33
CA LYS A 72 -2.71 -13.03 19.34
C LYS A 72 -3.79 -12.07 18.86
N ALA A 73 -5.04 -12.53 18.81
CA ALA A 73 -6.16 -11.72 18.34
C ALA A 73 -6.67 -10.75 19.40
N ASP A 74 -6.77 -11.20 20.64
CA ASP A 74 -7.31 -10.42 21.75
C ASP A 74 -6.19 -9.90 22.66
N LEU A 75 -6.05 -8.58 22.73
CA LEU A 75 -5.11 -7.89 23.64
C LEU A 75 -5.77 -7.47 24.97
N GLY A 76 -7.07 -7.75 25.13
CA GLY A 76 -7.95 -7.18 26.14
C GLY A 76 -8.63 -5.90 25.68
N GLU A 77 -9.85 -5.67 26.18
CA GLU A 77 -10.75 -4.59 25.72
C GLU A 77 -10.09 -3.21 25.70
N ALA A 78 -9.39 -2.84 26.78
CA ALA A 78 -8.74 -1.54 26.89
C ALA A 78 -7.66 -1.32 25.81
N LYS A 79 -6.82 -2.33 25.54
CA LYS A 79 -5.78 -2.25 24.49
C LYS A 79 -6.37 -2.28 23.09
N ASN A 80 -7.34 -3.15 22.84
CA ASN A 80 -8.03 -3.19 21.56
C ASN A 80 -8.65 -1.83 21.22
N LEU A 81 -9.30 -1.20 22.21
CA LEU A 81 -9.89 0.13 22.06
C LEU A 81 -8.81 1.22 21.87
N LEU A 82 -7.72 1.16 22.63
CA LEU A 82 -6.59 2.10 22.46
C LEU A 82 -6.03 2.02 21.03
N ARG A 83 -5.74 0.82 20.53
CA ARG A 83 -5.19 0.67 19.15
C ARG A 83 -6.17 1.15 18.08
N PHE A 84 -7.46 0.90 18.27
CA PHE A 84 -8.50 1.43 17.38
C PHE A 84 -8.54 2.97 17.42
N ASN A 85 -8.52 3.58 18.60
CA ASN A 85 -8.62 5.03 18.74
C ASN A 85 -7.42 5.75 18.12
N LEU A 86 -6.20 5.24 18.34
CA LEU A 86 -4.99 5.79 17.72
C LEU A 86 -5.09 5.78 16.18
N MET A 87 -5.47 4.65 15.56
CA MET A 87 -5.65 4.60 14.10
C MET A 87 -6.78 5.50 13.61
N LYS A 88 -7.82 5.70 14.42
CA LYS A 88 -8.95 6.56 14.09
C LYS A 88 -8.51 8.03 14.08
N GLU A 89 -7.77 8.47 15.09
CA GLU A 89 -7.24 9.82 15.24
C GLU A 89 -6.43 10.22 14.00
N GLU A 90 -5.43 9.46 13.64
CA GLU A 90 -4.61 9.73 12.44
C GLU A 90 -5.40 9.71 11.13
N ASN A 91 -6.43 8.87 11.06
CA ASN A 91 -7.28 8.84 9.88
C ASN A 91 -8.19 10.09 9.78
N GLU A 92 -8.59 10.66 10.90
CA GLU A 92 -9.35 11.92 10.98
C GLU A 92 -8.43 13.11 10.64
N GLU A 93 -7.20 13.14 11.17
CA GLU A 93 -6.18 14.16 10.84
C GLU A 93 -5.82 14.15 9.36
N TYR A 94 -5.61 12.97 8.77
CA TYR A 94 -5.42 12.85 7.32
C TYR A 94 -6.56 13.49 6.53
N LEU A 95 -7.81 13.25 6.91
CA LEU A 95 -8.95 13.81 6.20
C LEU A 95 -9.02 15.33 6.32
N GLU A 96 -8.73 15.87 7.50
CA GLU A 96 -8.67 17.31 7.76
C GLU A 96 -7.56 17.97 6.94
N ALA A 97 -6.35 17.43 7.01
CA ALA A 97 -5.20 17.91 6.23
C ALA A 97 -5.45 17.89 4.72
N ALA A 98 -6.03 16.82 4.20
CA ALA A 98 -6.38 16.69 2.79
C ALA A 98 -7.44 17.71 2.36
N ASN A 99 -8.46 17.97 3.19
CA ASN A 99 -9.49 18.98 2.93
C ASN A 99 -8.92 20.40 2.96
N ASN A 100 -7.91 20.64 3.80
CA ASN A 100 -7.19 21.92 3.91
C ASN A 100 -6.10 22.10 2.84
N ASN A 101 -5.85 21.08 1.99
CA ASN A 101 -4.79 21.04 0.99
C ASN A 101 -3.39 21.26 1.63
N ASP A 102 -3.20 20.76 2.84
CA ASP A 102 -1.93 20.83 3.59
C ASP A 102 -1.13 19.55 3.38
N LEU A 103 -0.14 19.62 2.47
CA LEU A 103 0.71 18.48 2.15
C LEU A 103 1.61 18.06 3.32
N THR A 104 2.00 18.98 4.18
CA THR A 104 2.85 18.68 5.33
C THR A 104 2.10 17.82 6.33
N GLU A 105 0.90 18.28 6.71
CA GLU A 105 0.04 17.53 7.63
C GLU A 105 -0.46 16.21 7.03
N VAL A 106 -0.71 16.15 5.72
CA VAL A 106 -1.00 14.87 5.03
C VAL A 106 0.16 13.89 5.17
N ALA A 107 1.41 14.36 5.04
CA ALA A 107 2.59 13.50 5.15
C ALA A 107 2.82 13.04 6.60
N ASP A 108 2.54 13.89 7.58
CA ASP A 108 2.61 13.59 9.00
C ASP A 108 1.61 12.50 9.37
N ALA A 109 0.33 12.73 9.13
CA ALA A 109 -0.75 11.76 9.41
C ALA A 109 -0.50 10.39 8.74
N LEU A 110 -0.04 10.36 7.47
CA LEU A 110 0.31 9.09 6.81
C LEU A 110 1.54 8.41 7.45
N GLY A 111 2.49 9.19 7.96
CA GLY A 111 3.64 8.70 8.70
C GLY A 111 3.22 8.05 10.01
N ASP A 112 2.35 8.72 10.75
CA ASP A 112 1.86 8.25 12.05
C ASP A 112 0.89 7.08 11.93
N MET A 113 0.01 7.06 10.92
CA MET A 113 -0.74 5.85 10.57
C MET A 113 0.16 4.64 10.39
N LEU A 114 1.27 4.78 9.64
CA LEU A 114 2.22 3.68 9.43
C LEU A 114 2.93 3.30 10.72
N TYR A 115 3.28 4.27 11.56
CA TYR A 115 3.93 4.05 12.85
C TYR A 115 3.01 3.29 13.81
N ILE A 116 1.76 3.73 13.95
CA ILE A 116 0.73 3.09 14.78
C ILE A 116 0.41 1.70 14.26
N LEU A 117 0.31 1.52 12.93
CA LEU A 117 0.12 0.20 12.33
C LEU A 117 1.26 -0.77 12.69
N CYS A 118 2.51 -0.33 12.60
CA CYS A 118 3.66 -1.14 13.01
C CYS A 118 3.58 -1.50 14.50
N GLY A 119 3.21 -0.57 15.38
CA GLY A 119 2.99 -0.85 16.80
C GLY A 119 1.86 -1.85 17.05
N THR A 120 0.76 -1.73 16.31
CA THR A 120 -0.37 -2.67 16.38
C THR A 120 0.05 -4.08 15.94
N ILE A 121 0.86 -4.19 14.89
CA ILE A 121 1.42 -5.45 14.43
C ILE A 121 2.27 -6.12 15.53
N LEU A 122 3.10 -5.34 16.24
CA LEU A 122 3.93 -5.84 17.34
C LEU A 122 3.09 -6.28 18.54
N GLU A 123 2.07 -5.51 18.91
CA GLU A 123 1.19 -5.88 20.04
C GLU A 123 0.35 -7.13 19.74
N HIS A 124 0.03 -7.39 18.47
CA HIS A 124 -0.63 -8.63 18.05
C HIS A 124 0.35 -9.79 17.73
N GLY A 125 1.66 -9.63 17.91
CA GLY A 125 2.66 -10.66 17.61
C GLY A 125 2.78 -11.04 16.14
N MET A 126 2.40 -10.11 15.23
CA MET A 126 2.33 -10.38 13.78
C MET A 126 3.60 -10.02 13.02
N GLN A 127 4.65 -9.55 13.70
CA GLN A 127 5.89 -9.03 13.07
C GLN A 127 6.60 -10.03 12.16
N HIS A 128 6.43 -11.33 12.41
CA HIS A 128 7.04 -12.39 11.60
C HIS A 128 6.14 -12.91 10.47
N LYS A 129 4.87 -12.49 10.43
CA LYS A 129 3.85 -12.97 9.49
C LYS A 129 3.34 -11.90 8.54
N ILE A 130 3.47 -10.62 8.91
CA ILE A 130 2.77 -9.52 8.20
C ILE A 130 3.22 -9.35 6.74
N GLU A 131 4.49 -9.64 6.41
CA GLU A 131 4.96 -9.58 5.03
C GLU A 131 4.27 -10.67 4.18
N GLU A 132 4.18 -11.91 4.66
CA GLU A 132 3.48 -12.99 3.98
C GLU A 132 1.97 -12.72 3.84
N VAL A 133 1.37 -12.15 4.90
CA VAL A 133 -0.03 -11.71 4.88
C VAL A 133 -0.26 -10.64 3.81
N PHE A 134 0.63 -9.65 3.72
CA PHE A 134 0.56 -8.60 2.71
C PHE A 134 0.69 -9.18 1.29
N ASP A 135 1.64 -10.08 1.06
CA ASP A 135 1.86 -10.71 -0.24
C ASP A 135 0.64 -11.54 -0.67
N GLU A 136 0.01 -12.25 0.25
CA GLU A 136 -1.21 -12.99 -0.04
C GLU A 136 -2.40 -12.08 -0.35
N ILE A 137 -2.54 -10.97 0.38
CA ILE A 137 -3.54 -9.92 0.08
C ILE A 137 -3.28 -9.33 -1.30
N GLN A 138 -2.02 -9.02 -1.63
CA GLN A 138 -1.63 -8.51 -2.95
C GLN A 138 -1.98 -9.50 -4.06
N ARG A 139 -1.66 -10.79 -3.88
CA ARG A 139 -2.00 -11.86 -4.83
C ARG A 139 -3.52 -11.94 -5.05
N SER A 140 -4.30 -11.90 -3.97
CA SER A 140 -5.76 -11.85 -4.04
C SER A 140 -6.28 -10.59 -4.74
N ASN A 141 -5.69 -9.43 -4.45
CA ASN A 141 -6.09 -8.18 -5.10
C ASN A 141 -5.81 -8.17 -6.60
N MET A 142 -4.69 -8.75 -7.04
CA MET A 142 -4.36 -8.87 -8.46
C MET A 142 -5.26 -9.85 -9.21
N SER A 143 -5.93 -10.78 -8.52
CA SER A 143 -6.93 -11.68 -9.12
C SER A 143 -8.29 -11.03 -9.39
N LYS A 144 -8.45 -9.73 -9.08
CA LYS A 144 -9.69 -8.97 -9.36
C LYS A 144 -9.85 -8.54 -10.81
N LEU A 145 -8.87 -8.80 -11.66
CA LEU A 145 -8.95 -8.42 -13.08
C LEU A 145 -10.15 -9.11 -13.78
N GLY A 146 -10.73 -8.41 -14.75
CA GLY A 146 -11.74 -8.98 -15.64
C GLY A 146 -11.18 -10.06 -16.54
N ALA A 147 -12.03 -10.78 -17.26
CA ALA A 147 -11.65 -11.84 -18.19
C ALA A 147 -10.72 -11.37 -19.32
N ASP A 148 -10.75 -10.08 -19.64
CA ASP A 148 -9.87 -9.41 -20.63
C ASP A 148 -8.55 -8.91 -20.03
N GLY A 149 -8.29 -9.23 -18.76
CA GLY A 149 -7.11 -8.78 -18.02
C GLY A 149 -7.16 -7.31 -17.59
N LYS A 150 -8.30 -6.62 -17.73
CA LYS A 150 -8.47 -5.22 -17.34
C LYS A 150 -9.26 -5.09 -16.03
N PRO A 151 -9.04 -4.00 -15.27
CA PRO A 151 -9.83 -3.74 -14.08
C PRO A 151 -11.26 -3.32 -14.44
N VAL A 152 -12.22 -3.80 -13.65
CA VAL A 152 -13.62 -3.35 -13.70
C VAL A 152 -13.90 -2.50 -12.47
N TYR A 153 -14.51 -1.33 -12.67
CA TYR A 153 -14.77 -0.37 -11.60
C TYR A 153 -16.27 -0.24 -11.33
N ARG A 154 -16.60 0.00 -10.07
CA ARG A 154 -17.90 0.51 -9.64
C ARG A 154 -17.95 2.03 -9.85
N GLU A 155 -19.14 2.64 -9.85
CA GLU A 155 -19.33 4.10 -10.05
C GLU A 155 -18.53 4.98 -9.08
N ASP A 156 -18.28 4.51 -7.86
CA ASP A 156 -17.47 5.19 -6.84
C ASP A 156 -15.95 4.97 -6.98
N GLY A 157 -15.51 4.32 -8.09
CA GLY A 157 -14.11 4.04 -8.36
C GLY A 157 -13.57 2.77 -7.72
N LYS A 158 -14.37 2.02 -6.96
CA LYS A 158 -13.95 0.77 -6.35
C LYS A 158 -13.75 -0.34 -7.39
N VAL A 159 -12.58 -1.00 -7.36
CA VAL A 159 -12.30 -2.17 -8.20
C VAL A 159 -13.24 -3.32 -7.84
N LEU A 160 -13.96 -3.84 -8.81
CA LEU A 160 -14.84 -5.01 -8.69
C LEU A 160 -14.03 -6.32 -8.80
N LYS A 161 -14.65 -7.41 -8.36
CA LYS A 161 -14.08 -8.75 -8.45
C LYS A 161 -14.34 -9.32 -9.84
N GLY A 162 -13.28 -9.73 -10.53
CA GLY A 162 -13.37 -10.45 -11.79
C GLY A 162 -13.71 -11.94 -11.59
N PRO A 163 -13.83 -12.70 -12.70
CA PRO A 163 -14.22 -14.11 -12.66
C PRO A 163 -13.22 -15.01 -11.93
N ASP A 164 -11.92 -14.67 -11.99
CA ASP A 164 -10.84 -15.45 -11.39
C ASP A 164 -10.49 -14.99 -9.97
N TYR A 165 -11.32 -14.13 -9.37
CA TYR A 165 -11.09 -13.64 -8.01
C TYR A 165 -11.13 -14.77 -6.99
N PHE A 166 -10.09 -14.83 -6.16
CA PHE A 166 -10.07 -15.67 -4.96
C PHE A 166 -9.83 -14.86 -3.70
N LYS A 167 -10.37 -15.32 -2.57
CA LYS A 167 -10.12 -14.72 -1.26
C LYS A 167 -8.70 -15.06 -0.77
N PRO A 168 -8.00 -14.12 -0.08
CA PRO A 168 -6.72 -14.44 0.54
C PRO A 168 -6.87 -15.52 1.61
N ASN A 169 -5.96 -16.48 1.64
CA ASN A 169 -5.95 -17.55 2.63
C ASN A 169 -5.03 -17.21 3.81
N ILE A 170 -5.41 -16.20 4.57
CA ILE A 170 -4.64 -15.71 5.73
C ILE A 170 -4.50 -16.81 6.80
N LYS A 171 -5.55 -17.65 6.99
CA LYS A 171 -5.51 -18.74 7.98
C LYS A 171 -4.32 -19.67 7.74
N LYS A 172 -4.06 -20.07 6.49
CA LYS A 172 -2.91 -20.93 6.15
C LYS A 172 -1.57 -20.32 6.57
N ILE A 173 -1.43 -19.00 6.51
CA ILE A 173 -0.19 -18.31 6.89
C ILE A 173 -0.01 -18.31 8.41
N LEU A 174 -1.11 -18.15 9.15
CA LEU A 174 -1.09 -18.13 10.61
C LEU A 174 -0.88 -19.51 11.24
N ASP A 175 -1.38 -20.56 10.57
CA ASP A 175 -1.28 -21.95 11.06
C ASP A 175 0.14 -22.57 10.82
N ASN A 176 0.99 -21.95 9.99
CA ASN A 176 2.39 -22.36 9.70
C ASN A 176 3.37 -21.70 10.67
#